data_cd4402e3db3185e6e1ef50fdc9e1773c
#
_entry.id   cd4402e3db3185e6e1ef50fdc9e1773c
#
_cell.length_a   1.000
_cell.length_b   1.000
_cell.length_c   1.000
_cell.angle_alpha   90.00
_cell.angle_beta   90.00
_cell.angle_gamma   90.00
#
_symmetry.space_group_name_H-M   'P 1'
#
loop_
_entity.id
_entity.type
_entity.pdbx_description
1 polymer ?
#
loop_
_entity_poly.entity_id
_entity_poly.type
_entity_poly.pdbx_seq_one_letter_code
_entity_poly.pdbx_strand_id
1 'polypeptide(L)'
;MKKIVLSVVILSVLVLAVTAVQGADFNGLSMNMGNLSRLSNAVTRSISPENFTGEKGKGGMATIGEGSASNAARDLGQGWKVNPYIHIKPGETFTLADIKDSGAIQQIWMTPTGHNRYSILRIYWDDEKEPSVECPVGDFFACGWNRSAQVTSLAVCVNPGSAYNCYWVMPFRKSCRITMENIDDKQMTLYYQINYTLTEVPDDAAYFHAQFRRTNPLPYKSVYTILDDVSGKGHYVGTYMCWGVNKNGWWGEGEIKFFFDGDTEFPTICGTGTEDYFCGSYCFMVNGEYVEYTTPYAGMPQVIRPDGAYSSNTRFGLYRWHIMDPVRFDKNLRVTIQALGWRSGGRYLPLQDDIASVAFWYQAEPHAPFPKLPDKDYLEIQ
;
A
#
# COMPACT_ATOMS: atom_id res chain seq x y z
N MET A 1 -24.30 -56.42 -72.09
CA MET A 1 -23.41 -55.26 -71.72
C MET A 1 -23.84 -54.76 -70.35
N LYS A 2 -23.13 -55.13 -69.35
CA LYS A 2 -23.40 -54.67 -67.96
C LYS A 2 -22.44 -53.53 -67.63
N LYS A 3 -23.02 -52.34 -67.38
CA LYS A 3 -22.24 -51.16 -66.93
C LYS A 3 -21.98 -51.31 -65.44
N ILE A 4 -20.69 -51.37 -65.05
CA ILE A 4 -20.24 -51.33 -63.68
C ILE A 4 -20.09 -49.85 -63.29
N VAL A 5 -20.87 -49.40 -62.31
CA VAL A 5 -20.75 -48.07 -61.69
C VAL A 5 -19.81 -48.17 -60.54
N LEU A 6 -18.64 -47.54 -60.61
CA LEU A 6 -17.66 -47.45 -59.59
C LEU A 6 -17.98 -46.25 -58.63
N SER A 7 -18.49 -46.56 -57.45
CA SER A 7 -18.72 -45.53 -56.43
C SER A 7 -17.42 -45.27 -55.69
N VAL A 8 -16.84 -44.08 -55.82
CA VAL A 8 -15.71 -43.58 -55.05
C VAL A 8 -16.26 -42.98 -53.75
N VAL A 9 -16.03 -43.64 -52.65
CA VAL A 9 -16.30 -43.12 -51.31
C VAL A 9 -15.11 -42.26 -50.88
N ILE A 10 -15.29 -40.95 -50.88
CA ILE A 10 -14.32 -40.01 -50.32
C ILE A 10 -14.50 -39.98 -48.80
N LEU A 11 -13.56 -40.60 -48.09
CA LEU A 11 -13.48 -40.57 -46.63
C LEU A 11 -12.80 -39.26 -46.22
N SER A 12 -13.60 -38.26 -45.86
CA SER A 12 -13.08 -36.99 -45.28
C SER A 12 -12.68 -37.24 -43.84
N VAL A 13 -11.37 -37.35 -43.58
CA VAL A 13 -10.82 -37.40 -42.22
C VAL A 13 -10.83 -35.96 -41.71
N LEU A 14 -11.77 -35.63 -40.81
CA LEU A 14 -11.79 -34.41 -40.05
C LEU A 14 -10.75 -34.54 -38.95
N VAL A 15 -9.57 -33.98 -39.14
CA VAL A 15 -8.57 -33.82 -38.07
C VAL A 15 -9.06 -32.69 -37.18
N LEU A 16 -9.72 -33.02 -36.09
CA LEU A 16 -9.93 -32.12 -34.96
C LEU A 16 -8.57 -31.83 -34.32
N ALA A 17 -7.99 -30.70 -34.65
CA ALA A 17 -6.90 -30.16 -33.83
C ALA A 17 -7.49 -29.78 -32.48
N VAL A 18 -7.36 -30.66 -31.51
CA VAL A 18 -7.55 -30.33 -30.10
C VAL A 18 -6.35 -29.44 -29.72
N THR A 19 -6.51 -28.15 -29.86
CA THR A 19 -5.63 -27.21 -29.16
C THR A 19 -5.86 -27.45 -27.68
N ALA A 20 -4.97 -28.22 -27.06
CA ALA A 20 -4.85 -28.23 -25.61
C ALA A 20 -4.64 -26.75 -25.22
N VAL A 21 -5.63 -26.14 -24.58
CA VAL A 21 -5.42 -24.93 -23.83
C VAL A 21 -4.49 -25.37 -22.70
N GLN A 22 -3.18 -25.20 -22.93
CA GLN A 22 -2.22 -25.28 -21.84
C GLN A 22 -2.67 -24.20 -20.87
N GLY A 23 -3.23 -24.62 -19.72
CA GLY A 23 -3.48 -23.70 -18.64
C GLY A 23 -2.15 -22.98 -18.38
N ALA A 24 -2.20 -21.64 -18.36
CA ALA A 24 -1.00 -20.84 -18.13
C ALA A 24 -0.25 -21.44 -16.94
N ASP A 25 1.03 -21.75 -17.12
CA ASP A 25 1.85 -22.31 -16.08
C ASP A 25 1.81 -21.39 -14.86
N PHE A 26 1.68 -21.97 -13.67
CA PHE A 26 1.64 -21.18 -12.45
C PHE A 26 2.96 -20.40 -12.28
N ASN A 27 2.88 -19.08 -12.37
CA ASN A 27 4.04 -18.19 -12.40
C ASN A 27 4.63 -17.84 -11.01
N GLY A 28 4.11 -18.45 -9.92
CA GLY A 28 4.57 -18.20 -8.56
C GLY A 28 4.05 -16.90 -7.91
N LEU A 29 3.22 -16.12 -8.62
CA LEU A 29 2.48 -14.99 -8.04
C LEU A 29 1.17 -15.46 -7.40
N SER A 30 0.50 -14.59 -6.66
CA SER A 30 -0.79 -14.88 -6.00
C SER A 30 -0.73 -16.09 -5.05
N MET A 31 0.38 -16.24 -4.32
CA MET A 31 0.56 -17.31 -3.34
C MET A 31 -0.44 -17.19 -2.19
N ASN A 32 -1.00 -18.33 -1.79
CA ASN A 32 -1.89 -18.45 -0.64
C ASN A 32 -1.82 -19.85 -0.05
N MET A 33 -2.45 -20.09 1.10
CA MET A 33 -2.41 -21.39 1.78
C MET A 33 -2.93 -22.54 0.91
N GLY A 34 -3.82 -22.28 -0.04
CA GLY A 34 -4.40 -23.31 -0.91
C GLY A 34 -3.49 -23.72 -2.08
N ASN A 35 -2.49 -22.91 -2.43
CA ASN A 35 -1.58 -23.19 -3.54
C ASN A 35 -0.09 -23.20 -3.16
N LEU A 36 0.23 -23.08 -1.87
CA LEU A 36 1.61 -23.00 -1.39
C LEU A 36 2.48 -24.22 -1.78
N SER A 37 1.86 -25.38 -2.00
CA SER A 37 2.53 -26.60 -2.44
C SER A 37 2.82 -26.64 -3.96
N ARG A 38 2.32 -25.71 -4.75
CA ARG A 38 2.57 -25.66 -6.19
C ARG A 38 3.95 -25.10 -6.47
N LEU A 39 4.70 -25.79 -7.28
CA LEU A 39 6.01 -25.34 -7.77
C LEU A 39 5.85 -24.50 -9.03
N SER A 40 6.76 -23.54 -9.23
CA SER A 40 6.84 -22.69 -10.42
C SER A 40 8.30 -22.50 -10.82
N ASN A 41 8.53 -21.88 -11.98
CA ASN A 41 9.86 -21.47 -12.44
C ASN A 41 10.28 -20.09 -11.88
N ALA A 42 9.48 -19.51 -11.01
CA ALA A 42 9.77 -18.22 -10.40
C ALA A 42 11.04 -18.27 -9.53
N VAL A 43 11.79 -17.17 -9.55
CA VAL A 43 13.08 -17.08 -8.87
C VAL A 43 12.99 -16.09 -7.72
N THR A 44 13.23 -16.54 -6.50
CA THR A 44 13.25 -15.69 -5.32
C THR A 44 14.51 -14.86 -5.23
N ARG A 45 14.37 -13.58 -4.91
CA ARG A 45 15.44 -12.62 -4.65
C ARG A 45 15.11 -11.76 -3.43
N SER A 46 16.14 -11.14 -2.86
CA SER A 46 15.97 -10.22 -1.74
C SER A 46 17.03 -9.12 -1.80
N ILE A 47 16.62 -7.88 -1.57
CA ILE A 47 17.50 -6.73 -1.40
C ILE A 47 17.45 -6.29 0.06
N SER A 48 18.61 -6.04 0.64
CA SER A 48 18.81 -5.49 1.98
C SER A 48 20.19 -4.80 2.02
N PRO A 49 20.54 -4.10 3.11
CA PRO A 49 21.90 -3.59 3.26
C PRO A 49 22.99 -4.67 3.24
N GLU A 50 22.67 -5.92 3.56
CA GLU A 50 23.60 -7.06 3.42
C GLU A 50 23.69 -7.61 1.98
N ASN A 51 22.82 -7.14 1.05
CA ASN A 51 22.85 -7.47 -0.39
C ASN A 51 22.10 -6.40 -1.20
N PHE A 52 22.75 -5.30 -1.52
CA PHE A 52 22.14 -4.15 -2.22
C PHE A 52 21.68 -4.46 -3.65
N THR A 53 22.28 -5.45 -4.30
CA THR A 53 21.94 -5.80 -5.70
C THR A 53 20.85 -6.87 -5.81
N GLY A 54 20.59 -7.62 -4.72
CA GLY A 54 19.72 -8.79 -4.76
C GLY A 54 20.27 -9.97 -5.56
N GLU A 55 21.56 -9.93 -6.00
CA GLU A 55 22.17 -10.98 -6.77
C GLU A 55 22.33 -12.28 -5.96
N LYS A 56 22.19 -13.40 -6.66
CA LYS A 56 22.35 -14.74 -6.07
C LYS A 56 23.75 -14.92 -5.49
N GLY A 57 23.82 -15.31 -4.22
CA GLY A 57 25.07 -15.60 -3.53
C GLY A 57 25.90 -14.38 -3.13
N LYS A 58 25.32 -13.17 -3.14
CA LYS A 58 26.00 -11.92 -2.78
C LYS A 58 25.61 -11.37 -1.40
N GLY A 59 24.83 -12.09 -0.63
CA GLY A 59 24.48 -11.67 0.74
C GLY A 59 25.62 -11.87 1.73
N GLY A 60 25.78 -10.95 2.71
CA GLY A 60 26.79 -11.01 3.77
C GLY A 60 28.23 -10.85 3.32
N MET A 61 28.46 -10.16 2.19
CA MET A 61 29.81 -9.99 1.62
C MET A 61 30.58 -8.80 2.16
N ALA A 62 29.94 -7.91 2.94
CA ALA A 62 30.61 -6.75 3.49
C ALA A 62 31.80 -7.17 4.38
N THR A 63 32.92 -6.47 4.23
CA THR A 63 34.14 -6.69 5.03
C THR A 63 34.16 -5.77 6.25
N ILE A 64 34.95 -6.14 7.25
CA ILE A 64 35.14 -5.29 8.44
C ILE A 64 35.79 -3.97 8.00
N GLY A 65 35.18 -2.86 8.44
CA GLY A 65 35.54 -1.49 8.04
C GLY A 65 34.66 -0.86 6.98
N GLU A 66 33.91 -1.69 6.20
CA GLU A 66 33.00 -1.20 5.14
C GLU A 66 31.53 -1.14 5.59
N GLY A 67 31.10 -2.06 6.46
CA GLY A 67 29.71 -2.16 6.87
C GLY A 67 29.35 -1.32 8.11
N SER A 68 28.09 -1.00 8.22
CA SER A 68 27.53 -0.14 9.29
C SER A 68 27.67 -0.71 10.71
N ALA A 69 27.85 -2.04 10.84
CA ALA A 69 28.06 -2.73 12.13
C ALA A 69 29.46 -3.36 12.24
N SER A 70 30.45 -2.86 11.50
CA SER A 70 31.84 -3.38 11.50
C SER A 70 32.43 -3.51 12.89
N ASN A 71 32.19 -2.52 13.78
CA ASN A 71 32.69 -2.60 15.15
C ASN A 71 32.04 -3.74 15.96
N ALA A 72 30.74 -3.97 15.77
CA ALA A 72 30.05 -5.09 16.43
C ALA A 72 30.50 -6.46 15.90
N ALA A 73 30.82 -6.54 14.61
CA ALA A 73 31.25 -7.76 13.92
C ALA A 73 32.77 -8.01 13.97
N ARG A 74 33.57 -7.13 14.59
CA ARG A 74 35.05 -7.11 14.51
C ARG A 74 35.72 -8.43 14.86
N ASP A 75 35.14 -9.21 15.77
CA ASP A 75 35.69 -10.48 16.24
C ASP A 75 35.15 -11.68 15.43
N LEU A 76 34.16 -11.46 14.54
CA LEU A 76 33.48 -12.49 13.78
C LEU A 76 33.87 -12.47 12.29
N GLY A 77 34.07 -11.27 11.72
CA GLY A 77 34.53 -11.09 10.35
C GLY A 77 33.43 -11.14 9.27
N GLN A 78 33.88 -11.25 8.02
CA GLN A 78 33.00 -11.35 6.85
C GLN A 78 32.11 -12.61 6.92
N GLY A 79 30.88 -12.52 6.39
CA GLY A 79 29.88 -13.56 6.42
C GLY A 79 28.98 -13.51 7.67
N TRP A 80 29.34 -12.69 8.65
CA TRP A 80 28.50 -12.35 9.79
C TRP A 80 27.73 -11.03 9.52
N LYS A 81 26.97 -10.55 10.51
CA LYS A 81 26.14 -9.34 10.42
C LYS A 81 27.02 -8.07 10.41
N VAL A 82 27.58 -7.72 9.24
CA VAL A 82 28.52 -6.59 9.09
C VAL A 82 27.84 -5.32 8.62
N ASN A 83 26.82 -5.41 7.73
CA ASN A 83 26.17 -4.25 7.11
C ASN A 83 24.64 -4.28 7.21
N PRO A 84 24.03 -4.35 8.41
CA PRO A 84 22.60 -4.60 8.57
C PRO A 84 21.69 -3.38 8.35
N TYR A 85 22.22 -2.18 8.26
CA TYR A 85 21.42 -0.95 8.11
C TYR A 85 22.16 0.10 7.27
N ILE A 86 21.40 1.10 6.85
CA ILE A 86 21.92 2.30 6.20
C ILE A 86 21.61 3.54 7.02
N HIS A 87 22.34 4.62 6.74
CA HIS A 87 22.03 5.97 7.19
C HIS A 87 21.58 6.80 5.99
N ILE A 88 20.48 7.56 6.16
CA ILE A 88 20.01 8.53 5.19
C ILE A 88 20.09 9.92 5.84
N LYS A 89 20.91 10.80 5.28
CA LYS A 89 21.14 12.15 5.82
C LYS A 89 19.91 13.05 5.62
N PRO A 90 19.83 14.18 6.33
CA PRO A 90 18.86 15.22 6.03
C PRO A 90 18.88 15.63 4.56
N GLY A 91 17.70 15.66 3.91
CA GLY A 91 17.52 16.03 2.51
C GLY A 91 18.02 14.98 1.49
N GLU A 92 18.48 13.82 1.95
CA GLU A 92 18.98 12.76 1.06
C GLU A 92 17.84 11.82 0.62
N THR A 93 17.87 11.44 -0.66
CA THR A 93 17.10 10.33 -1.21
C THR A 93 18.01 9.15 -1.48
N PHE A 94 17.75 8.02 -0.80
CA PHE A 94 18.49 6.78 -0.97
C PHE A 94 17.67 5.77 -1.80
N THR A 95 18.33 5.12 -2.79
CA THR A 95 17.71 4.03 -3.55
C THR A 95 17.82 2.72 -2.77
N LEU A 96 16.67 2.23 -2.27
CA LEU A 96 16.59 0.97 -1.53
C LEU A 96 16.68 -0.24 -2.43
N ALA A 97 16.09 -0.16 -3.63
CA ALA A 97 16.08 -1.21 -4.64
C ALA A 97 16.08 -0.61 -6.04
N ASP A 98 16.83 -1.21 -6.96
CA ASP A 98 16.80 -0.95 -8.41
C ASP A 98 16.86 -2.30 -9.14
N ILE A 99 15.71 -2.85 -9.48
CA ILE A 99 15.53 -4.18 -10.07
C ILE A 99 15.32 -4.01 -11.57
N LYS A 100 16.11 -4.71 -12.38
CA LYS A 100 16.01 -4.72 -13.85
C LYS A 100 15.66 -6.11 -14.32
N ASP A 101 14.41 -6.42 -14.38
CA ASP A 101 13.81 -7.67 -14.89
C ASP A 101 12.29 -7.59 -14.68
N SER A 102 11.56 -8.61 -15.10
CA SER A 102 10.13 -8.77 -14.85
C SER A 102 9.90 -9.55 -13.55
N GLY A 103 8.92 -9.13 -12.76
CA GLY A 103 8.62 -9.80 -11.50
C GLY A 103 7.58 -9.09 -10.62
N ALA A 104 7.64 -9.37 -9.32
CA ALA A 104 6.79 -8.68 -8.35
C ALA A 104 7.48 -8.56 -6.99
N ILE A 105 7.31 -7.41 -6.32
CA ILE A 105 7.59 -7.29 -4.89
C ILE A 105 6.55 -8.14 -4.15
N GLN A 106 7.03 -8.97 -3.22
CA GLN A 106 6.18 -9.88 -2.44
C GLN A 106 6.05 -9.45 -0.98
N GLN A 107 7.12 -8.83 -0.43
CA GLN A 107 7.12 -8.39 0.94
C GLN A 107 8.16 -7.29 1.12
N ILE A 108 7.77 -6.24 1.83
CA ILE A 108 8.68 -5.19 2.32
C ILE A 108 8.65 -5.23 3.84
N TRP A 109 9.81 -5.44 4.45
CA TRP A 109 10.02 -5.22 5.88
C TRP A 109 10.94 -4.04 6.09
N MET A 110 10.62 -3.16 7.05
CA MET A 110 11.53 -2.08 7.43
C MET A 110 11.28 -1.59 8.87
N THR A 111 12.32 -1.01 9.45
CA THR A 111 12.23 -0.29 10.71
C THR A 111 13.09 0.97 10.65
N PRO A 112 12.48 2.13 10.33
CA PRO A 112 13.14 3.42 10.32
C PRO A 112 13.23 4.01 11.73
N THR A 113 14.28 4.81 11.97
CA THR A 113 14.33 5.77 13.09
C THR A 113 13.89 7.16 12.60
N GLY A 114 13.60 8.06 13.56
CA GLY A 114 13.23 9.44 13.22
C GLY A 114 11.72 9.65 13.11
N HIS A 115 11.33 10.68 12.38
CA HIS A 115 9.93 11.07 12.22
C HIS A 115 9.31 10.37 11.00
N ASN A 116 8.39 9.44 11.20
CA ASN A 116 7.83 8.59 10.15
C ASN A 116 7.10 9.37 9.05
N ARG A 117 6.57 10.56 9.34
CA ARG A 117 5.95 11.45 8.32
C ARG A 117 6.96 12.24 7.50
N TYR A 118 8.22 12.31 7.94
CA TYR A 118 9.32 12.93 7.23
C TYR A 118 10.19 11.93 6.47
N SER A 119 9.79 10.66 6.47
CA SER A 119 10.41 9.59 5.69
C SER A 119 9.49 9.24 4.54
N ILE A 120 9.85 9.63 3.31
CA ILE A 120 8.98 9.51 2.14
C ILE A 120 9.39 8.30 1.31
N LEU A 121 8.50 7.32 1.25
CA LEU A 121 8.64 6.13 0.40
C LEU A 121 8.10 6.44 -1.00
N ARG A 122 8.92 6.17 -2.04
CA ARG A 122 8.47 6.20 -3.43
C ARG A 122 8.81 4.91 -4.14
N ILE A 123 7.90 4.47 -5.02
CA ILE A 123 8.10 3.31 -5.89
C ILE A 123 7.73 3.71 -7.32
N TYR A 124 8.56 3.26 -8.26
CA TYR A 124 8.44 3.55 -9.69
C TYR A 124 8.48 2.24 -10.46
N TRP A 125 7.55 2.06 -11.40
CA TRP A 125 7.46 0.89 -12.26
C TRP A 125 8.02 1.19 -13.65
N ASP A 126 8.69 0.21 -14.24
CA ASP A 126 9.03 0.14 -15.68
C ASP A 126 9.68 1.41 -16.25
N ASP A 127 10.63 1.98 -15.50
CA ASP A 127 11.39 3.18 -15.84
C ASP A 127 10.56 4.48 -15.89
N GLU A 128 9.37 4.50 -15.31
CA GLU A 128 8.57 5.73 -15.18
C GLU A 128 9.28 6.79 -14.34
N LYS A 129 9.02 8.05 -14.68
CA LYS A 129 9.61 9.21 -13.99
C LYS A 129 8.80 9.61 -12.77
N GLU A 130 7.47 9.55 -12.90
CA GLU A 130 6.54 9.84 -11.82
C GLU A 130 6.37 8.61 -10.92
N PRO A 131 6.28 8.79 -9.61
CA PRO A 131 6.09 7.67 -8.70
C PRO A 131 4.66 7.13 -8.74
N SER A 132 4.50 5.82 -8.77
CA SER A 132 3.21 5.14 -8.58
C SER A 132 2.87 4.94 -7.10
N VAL A 133 3.86 5.05 -6.22
CA VAL A 133 3.69 5.11 -4.77
C VAL A 133 4.43 6.33 -4.25
N GLU A 134 3.72 7.22 -3.55
CA GLU A 134 4.32 8.36 -2.85
C GLU A 134 3.60 8.60 -1.53
N CYS A 135 4.24 8.20 -0.43
CA CYS A 135 3.65 8.24 0.90
C CYS A 135 4.71 8.46 1.99
N PRO A 136 4.37 9.18 3.08
CA PRO A 136 5.08 9.03 4.32
C PRO A 136 5.05 7.57 4.81
N VAL A 137 6.18 7.08 5.32
CA VAL A 137 6.31 5.67 5.74
C VAL A 137 5.28 5.26 6.78
N GLY A 138 5.06 6.09 7.80
CA GLY A 138 4.08 5.75 8.84
C GLY A 138 2.68 5.57 8.27
N ASP A 139 2.26 6.46 7.37
CA ASP A 139 0.95 6.43 6.73
C ASP A 139 0.80 5.23 5.80
N PHE A 140 1.85 4.87 5.04
CA PHE A 140 1.85 3.67 4.19
C PHE A 140 1.63 2.38 5.00
N PHE A 141 2.19 2.32 6.21
CA PHE A 141 2.07 1.17 7.09
C PHE A 141 0.98 1.31 8.17
N ALA A 142 -0.03 2.13 7.94
CA ALA A 142 -1.18 2.33 8.83
C ALA A 142 -0.84 2.83 10.24
N CYS A 143 0.23 3.64 10.38
CA CYS A 143 0.70 4.27 11.62
C CYS A 143 1.09 5.73 11.39
N GLY A 144 0.20 6.55 10.85
CA GLY A 144 0.50 7.89 10.32
C GLY A 144 0.70 9.00 11.36
N TRP A 145 0.36 8.80 12.64
CA TRP A 145 0.52 9.82 13.69
C TRP A 145 1.92 9.88 14.29
N ASN A 146 2.96 9.49 13.55
CA ASN A 146 4.34 9.37 14.04
C ASN A 146 4.45 8.52 15.32
N ARG A 147 3.51 7.62 15.48
CA ARG A 147 3.41 6.70 16.62
C ARG A 147 3.01 5.33 16.09
N SER A 148 3.83 4.34 16.34
CA SER A 148 3.49 2.96 15.96
C SER A 148 2.40 2.38 16.85
N ALA A 149 1.57 1.53 16.27
CA ALA A 149 0.63 0.67 16.95
C ALA A 149 0.76 -0.73 16.39
N GLN A 150 0.28 -1.74 17.10
CA GLN A 150 0.21 -3.07 16.54
C GLN A 150 -0.90 -3.14 15.50
N VAL A 151 -0.55 -3.54 14.28
CA VAL A 151 -1.49 -3.78 13.19
C VAL A 151 -1.39 -5.24 12.78
N THR A 152 -2.52 -5.94 12.78
CA THR A 152 -2.61 -7.34 12.36
C THR A 152 -3.58 -7.44 11.21
N SER A 153 -3.07 -7.42 9.98
CA SER A 153 -3.92 -7.54 8.78
C SER A 153 -3.23 -8.34 7.68
N LEU A 154 -3.95 -8.63 6.60
CA LEU A 154 -3.39 -9.39 5.48
C LEU A 154 -2.40 -8.58 4.64
N ALA A 155 -2.66 -7.30 4.46
CA ALA A 155 -1.86 -6.45 3.59
C ALA A 155 -0.71 -5.74 4.31
N VAL A 156 -0.93 -5.35 5.56
CA VAL A 156 0.02 -4.59 6.39
C VAL A 156 0.03 -5.16 7.79
N CYS A 157 1.23 -5.42 8.31
CA CYS A 157 1.43 -5.77 9.71
C CYS A 157 2.45 -4.83 10.34
N VAL A 158 2.16 -4.36 11.55
CA VAL A 158 3.11 -3.59 12.36
C VAL A 158 3.29 -4.30 13.68
N ASN A 159 4.51 -4.76 13.92
CA ASN A 159 4.88 -5.51 15.11
C ASN A 159 5.60 -4.61 16.13
N PRO A 160 5.74 -5.03 17.40
CA PRO A 160 6.41 -4.24 18.42
C PRO A 160 7.79 -3.72 18.00
N GLY A 161 8.09 -2.47 18.36
CA GLY A 161 9.35 -1.82 17.98
C GLY A 161 9.32 -1.18 16.59
N SER A 162 8.15 -0.85 16.06
CA SER A 162 7.98 -0.24 14.73
C SER A 162 8.49 -1.11 13.58
N ALA A 163 8.28 -2.42 13.67
CA ALA A 163 8.58 -3.35 12.60
C ALA A 163 7.46 -3.33 11.55
N TYR A 164 7.62 -2.54 10.51
CA TYR A 164 6.67 -2.35 9.43
C TYR A 164 6.78 -3.47 8.39
N ASN A 165 5.66 -4.07 8.02
CA ASN A 165 5.58 -5.13 7.02
C ASN A 165 4.46 -4.84 6.02
N CYS A 166 4.74 -5.02 4.74
CA CYS A 166 3.78 -4.92 3.66
C CYS A 166 3.79 -6.20 2.84
N TYR A 167 2.61 -6.71 2.50
CA TYR A 167 2.40 -7.93 1.72
C TYR A 167 1.56 -7.68 0.45
N TRP A 168 1.33 -6.42 0.07
CA TRP A 168 0.78 -6.12 -1.24
C TRP A 168 1.69 -6.70 -2.32
N VAL A 169 1.16 -7.51 -3.22
CA VAL A 169 1.89 -8.01 -4.37
C VAL A 169 1.98 -6.88 -5.40
N MET A 170 3.20 -6.49 -5.79
CA MET A 170 3.43 -5.34 -6.66
C MET A 170 4.13 -5.79 -7.95
N PRO A 171 3.37 -6.13 -9.02
CA PRO A 171 3.94 -6.57 -10.29
C PRO A 171 4.66 -5.44 -11.04
N PHE A 172 5.72 -5.79 -11.78
CA PHE A 172 6.42 -4.93 -12.74
C PHE A 172 6.95 -5.76 -13.92
N ARG A 173 6.98 -5.18 -15.14
CA ARG A 173 7.32 -5.93 -16.36
C ARG A 173 8.74 -5.73 -16.85
N LYS A 174 9.39 -4.63 -16.46
CA LYS A 174 10.75 -4.28 -16.90
C LYS A 174 11.66 -3.91 -15.75
N SER A 175 11.16 -3.13 -14.82
CA SER A 175 11.97 -2.65 -13.71
C SER A 175 11.12 -2.18 -12.52
N CYS A 176 11.76 -2.18 -11.35
CA CYS A 176 11.20 -1.59 -10.13
C CYS A 176 12.28 -0.80 -9.42
N ARG A 177 12.04 0.50 -9.15
CA ARG A 177 12.90 1.33 -8.34
C ARG A 177 12.16 1.79 -7.09
N ILE A 178 12.76 1.56 -5.92
CA ILE A 178 12.22 1.94 -4.61
C ILE A 178 13.21 2.91 -3.96
N THR A 179 12.71 4.05 -3.50
CA THR A 179 13.51 5.08 -2.83
C THR A 179 12.94 5.47 -1.48
N MET A 180 13.81 5.93 -0.60
CA MET A 180 13.45 6.56 0.67
C MET A 180 14.11 7.94 0.73
N GLU A 181 13.30 8.99 0.88
CA GLU A 181 13.77 10.35 1.13
C GLU A 181 13.61 10.72 2.59
N ASN A 182 14.64 11.29 3.18
CA ASN A 182 14.62 11.84 4.53
C ASN A 182 14.51 13.36 4.46
N ILE A 183 13.30 13.91 4.68
CA ILE A 183 13.07 15.37 4.73
C ILE A 183 13.20 15.94 6.14
N ASP A 184 13.56 15.10 7.14
CA ASP A 184 13.86 15.56 8.51
C ASP A 184 15.21 16.29 8.57
N ASP A 185 15.41 17.07 9.66
CA ASP A 185 16.69 17.73 9.97
C ASP A 185 17.69 16.80 10.66
N LYS A 186 17.28 15.56 10.95
CA LYS A 186 18.08 14.54 11.59
C LYS A 186 18.34 13.37 10.67
N GLN A 187 19.53 12.76 10.82
CA GLN A 187 19.84 11.52 10.11
C GLN A 187 18.89 10.41 10.53
N MET A 188 18.38 9.68 9.53
CA MET A 188 17.60 8.46 9.71
C MET A 188 18.51 7.23 9.64
N THR A 189 18.27 6.25 10.51
CA THR A 189 18.81 4.89 10.37
C THR A 189 17.69 3.99 9.89
N LEU A 190 17.95 3.21 8.85
CA LEU A 190 16.97 2.31 8.27
C LEU A 190 17.53 0.89 8.16
N TYR A 191 16.84 -0.05 8.81
CA TYR A 191 16.96 -1.48 8.54
C TYR A 191 15.84 -1.85 7.57
N TYR A 192 16.14 -2.61 6.52
CA TYR A 192 15.09 -3.01 5.57
C TYR A 192 15.43 -4.31 4.86
N GLN A 193 14.41 -4.97 4.37
CA GLN A 193 14.49 -6.10 3.48
C GLN A 193 13.32 -6.07 2.51
N ILE A 194 13.60 -6.20 1.21
CA ILE A 194 12.63 -6.23 0.12
C ILE A 194 12.74 -7.59 -0.55
N ASN A 195 11.74 -8.44 -0.35
CA ASN A 195 11.66 -9.74 -0.96
C ASN A 195 10.83 -9.67 -2.25
N TYR A 196 11.38 -10.20 -3.33
CA TYR A 196 10.74 -10.17 -4.63
C TYR A 196 10.92 -11.48 -5.40
N THR A 197 10.07 -11.66 -6.39
CA THR A 197 10.07 -12.81 -7.28
C THR A 197 10.30 -12.33 -8.70
N LEU A 198 11.29 -12.92 -9.39
CA LEU A 198 11.49 -12.76 -10.83
C LEU A 198 10.67 -13.83 -11.54
N THR A 199 9.78 -13.42 -12.42
CA THR A 199 8.87 -14.29 -13.16
C THR A 199 8.21 -13.50 -14.27
N GLU A 200 7.62 -14.18 -15.24
CA GLU A 200 6.75 -13.55 -16.23
C GLU A 200 5.49 -12.99 -15.55
N VAL A 201 5.20 -11.72 -15.79
CA VAL A 201 4.02 -11.02 -15.27
C VAL A 201 2.93 -11.07 -16.33
N PRO A 202 1.72 -11.60 -16.01
CA PRO A 202 0.62 -11.68 -16.96
C PRO A 202 0.19 -10.31 -17.49
N ASP A 203 -0.28 -10.25 -18.73
CA ASP A 203 -0.71 -9.00 -19.38
C ASP A 203 -1.89 -8.34 -18.66
N ASP A 204 -2.72 -9.10 -17.97
CA ASP A 204 -3.85 -8.62 -17.18
C ASP A 204 -3.47 -8.19 -15.75
N ALA A 205 -2.22 -8.34 -15.33
CA ALA A 205 -1.76 -7.83 -14.04
C ALA A 205 -1.60 -6.31 -14.09
N ALA A 206 -2.22 -5.63 -13.15
CA ALA A 206 -2.13 -4.19 -12.98
C ALA A 206 -0.99 -3.79 -12.02
N TYR A 207 -0.54 -2.56 -12.11
CA TYR A 207 0.49 -2.00 -11.24
C TYR A 207 -0.11 -1.47 -9.95
N PHE A 208 0.63 -1.61 -8.88
CA PHE A 208 0.23 -1.14 -7.56
C PHE A 208 0.50 0.35 -7.39
N HIS A 209 -0.45 1.06 -6.78
CA HIS A 209 -0.37 2.50 -6.50
C HIS A 209 -0.73 2.78 -5.04
N ALA A 210 -0.09 3.81 -4.48
CA ALA A 210 -0.46 4.35 -3.18
C ALA A 210 -0.20 5.86 -3.13
N GLN A 211 -1.22 6.65 -2.77
CA GLN A 211 -1.17 8.10 -2.77
C GLN A 211 -1.59 8.67 -1.42
N PHE A 212 -0.72 9.51 -0.84
CA PHE A 212 -0.99 10.25 0.37
C PHE A 212 -1.70 11.57 0.07
N ARG A 213 -2.68 11.93 0.90
CA ARG A 213 -3.31 13.26 0.95
C ARG A 213 -3.50 13.72 2.39
N ARG A 214 -3.49 15.03 2.62
CA ARG A 214 -3.86 15.66 3.90
C ARG A 214 -4.60 16.95 3.66
N THR A 215 -5.59 17.22 4.50
CA THR A 215 -6.24 18.55 4.60
C THR A 215 -6.40 18.89 6.08
N ASN A 216 -5.80 20.00 6.51
CA ASN A 216 -5.81 20.45 7.91
C ASN A 216 -5.87 21.99 7.99
N PRO A 217 -6.95 22.56 8.54
CA PRO A 217 -8.24 21.92 8.79
C PRO A 217 -9.04 21.72 7.50
N LEU A 218 -9.95 20.75 7.48
CA LEU A 218 -10.90 20.59 6.37
C LEU A 218 -11.80 21.84 6.31
N PRO A 219 -11.95 22.51 5.16
CA PRO A 219 -12.81 23.68 5.05
C PRO A 219 -14.27 23.37 5.42
N TYR A 220 -14.94 24.34 6.04
CA TYR A 220 -16.33 24.17 6.49
C TYR A 220 -17.27 23.76 5.35
N LYS A 221 -18.02 22.68 5.55
CA LYS A 221 -18.93 22.04 4.56
C LYS A 221 -18.23 21.43 3.34
N SER A 222 -16.91 21.31 3.35
CA SER A 222 -16.21 20.55 2.31
C SER A 222 -16.23 19.05 2.60
N VAL A 223 -16.09 18.24 1.56
CA VAL A 223 -15.79 16.81 1.68
C VAL A 223 -14.28 16.63 1.59
N TYR A 224 -13.76 15.62 2.28
CA TYR A 224 -12.35 15.25 2.16
C TYR A 224 -12.15 14.34 0.94
N THR A 225 -11.17 14.66 0.11
CA THR A 225 -10.80 13.86 -1.06
C THR A 225 -9.73 12.84 -0.67
N ILE A 226 -10.09 11.56 -0.73
CA ILE A 226 -9.16 10.44 -0.51
C ILE A 226 -8.35 10.17 -1.77
N LEU A 227 -9.02 10.11 -2.92
CA LEU A 227 -8.42 9.89 -4.24
C LEU A 227 -9.21 10.63 -5.32
N ASP A 228 -8.52 11.21 -6.30
CA ASP A 228 -9.12 11.87 -7.46
C ASP A 228 -8.18 11.78 -8.65
N ASP A 229 -8.71 12.11 -9.84
CA ASP A 229 -7.98 12.15 -11.12
C ASP A 229 -7.39 10.78 -11.56
N VAL A 230 -7.92 9.67 -11.04
CA VAL A 230 -7.57 8.35 -11.55
C VAL A 230 -8.27 8.11 -12.88
N SER A 231 -7.49 7.84 -13.93
CA SER A 231 -7.98 7.58 -15.28
C SER A 231 -7.41 6.24 -15.78
N GLY A 232 -8.26 5.42 -16.38
CA GLY A 232 -7.93 4.09 -16.87
C GLY A 232 -8.66 2.99 -16.11
N LYS A 233 -8.25 1.74 -16.35
CA LYS A 233 -8.85 0.54 -15.77
C LYS A 233 -8.09 0.09 -14.52
N GLY A 234 -8.84 -0.27 -13.47
CA GLY A 234 -8.22 -0.75 -12.24
C GLY A 234 -9.21 -1.21 -11.18
N HIS A 235 -8.70 -1.35 -9.96
CA HIS A 235 -9.53 -1.61 -8.79
C HIS A 235 -8.90 -1.04 -7.51
N TYR A 236 -9.72 -0.37 -6.73
CA TYR A 236 -9.36 0.17 -5.43
C TYR A 236 -9.34 -0.95 -4.40
N VAL A 237 -8.25 -1.02 -3.62
CA VAL A 237 -8.02 -2.12 -2.68
C VAL A 237 -7.87 -1.68 -1.23
N GLY A 238 -7.81 -0.39 -0.94
CA GLY A 238 -7.76 0.01 0.46
C GLY A 238 -7.65 1.49 0.74
N THR A 239 -8.01 1.82 1.98
CA THR A 239 -7.84 3.13 2.60
C THR A 239 -7.12 2.95 3.93
N TYR A 240 -6.06 3.73 4.16
CA TYR A 240 -5.63 4.10 5.49
C TYR A 240 -6.03 5.54 5.77
N MET A 241 -6.43 5.86 6.99
CA MET A 241 -6.87 7.20 7.37
C MET A 241 -6.39 7.59 8.76
N CYS A 242 -5.81 8.78 8.85
CA CYS A 242 -5.57 9.51 10.08
C CYS A 242 -6.69 10.53 10.26
N TRP A 243 -7.32 10.56 11.42
CA TRP A 243 -8.35 11.52 11.75
C TRP A 243 -8.09 12.18 13.10
N GLY A 244 -7.72 13.46 13.09
CA GLY A 244 -7.54 14.29 14.28
C GLY A 244 -8.77 15.16 14.48
N VAL A 245 -9.53 14.89 15.56
CA VAL A 245 -10.84 15.54 15.82
C VAL A 245 -10.64 16.86 16.52
N ASN A 246 -11.11 17.96 15.94
CA ASN A 246 -10.99 19.32 16.48
C ASN A 246 -12.16 19.72 17.39
N LYS A 247 -13.12 18.85 17.62
CA LYS A 247 -14.30 19.11 18.45
C LYS A 247 -14.61 17.99 19.43
N ASN A 248 -15.40 18.32 20.46
CA ASN A 248 -16.00 17.31 21.33
C ASN A 248 -17.17 16.59 20.65
N GLY A 249 -17.45 15.38 21.10
CA GLY A 249 -18.56 14.56 20.61
C GLY A 249 -18.17 13.64 19.47
N TRP A 250 -19.16 12.92 18.97
CA TRP A 250 -18.96 11.95 17.88
C TRP A 250 -18.65 12.65 16.54
N TRP A 251 -17.72 12.09 15.78
CA TRP A 251 -17.13 12.69 14.58
C TRP A 251 -17.33 11.86 13.30
N GLY A 252 -17.84 10.65 13.40
CA GLY A 252 -17.80 9.66 12.31
C GLY A 252 -19.13 9.40 11.61
N GLU A 253 -20.04 10.41 11.51
CA GLU A 253 -21.31 10.29 10.76
C GLU A 253 -21.12 10.38 9.24
N GLY A 254 -19.92 10.75 8.77
CA GLY A 254 -19.66 11.05 7.38
C GLY A 254 -19.60 9.82 6.49
N GLU A 255 -20.24 9.89 5.33
CA GLU A 255 -20.29 8.82 4.35
C GLU A 255 -19.06 8.84 3.43
N ILE A 256 -18.43 7.67 3.18
CA ILE A 256 -17.51 7.50 2.06
C ILE A 256 -18.30 7.32 0.77
N LYS A 257 -17.76 7.86 -0.33
CA LYS A 257 -18.38 7.79 -1.65
C LYS A 257 -17.36 7.43 -2.72
N PHE A 258 -17.71 6.46 -3.56
CA PHE A 258 -16.93 6.07 -4.73
C PHE A 258 -17.68 6.45 -5.99
N PHE A 259 -17.07 7.33 -6.76
CA PHE A 259 -17.55 7.76 -8.08
C PHE A 259 -16.65 7.13 -9.14
N PHE A 260 -17.21 6.37 -10.05
CA PHE A 260 -16.43 5.72 -11.10
C PHE A 260 -17.24 5.58 -12.40
N ASP A 261 -16.51 5.39 -13.49
CA ASP A 261 -17.04 5.07 -14.82
C ASP A 261 -18.08 6.06 -15.36
N GLY A 262 -17.88 7.36 -15.04
CA GLY A 262 -18.73 8.45 -15.51
C GLY A 262 -19.70 9.00 -14.47
N ASP A 263 -19.65 8.51 -13.22
CA ASP A 263 -20.38 9.14 -12.12
C ASP A 263 -19.91 10.60 -11.94
N THR A 264 -20.85 11.52 -11.84
CA THR A 264 -20.55 12.96 -11.69
C THR A 264 -21.09 13.52 -10.39
N GLU A 265 -22.41 13.66 -10.28
CA GLU A 265 -23.09 14.26 -9.13
C GLU A 265 -23.32 13.25 -8.00
N PHE A 266 -23.73 12.02 -8.35
CA PHE A 266 -24.03 10.95 -7.39
C PHE A 266 -23.09 9.77 -7.59
N PRO A 267 -22.64 9.13 -6.47
CA PRO A 267 -21.74 7.98 -6.54
C PRO A 267 -22.50 6.68 -6.81
N THR A 268 -21.83 5.73 -7.43
CA THR A 268 -22.34 4.35 -7.50
C THR A 268 -22.29 3.67 -6.12
N ILE A 269 -21.25 3.94 -5.30
CA ILE A 269 -21.18 3.41 -3.94
C ILE A 269 -21.22 4.56 -2.95
N CYS A 270 -22.17 4.49 -2.00
CA CYS A 270 -22.31 5.43 -0.89
C CYS A 270 -22.39 4.63 0.41
N GLY A 271 -21.50 4.94 1.36
CA GLY A 271 -21.53 4.37 2.70
C GLY A 271 -22.61 4.99 3.59
N THR A 272 -22.64 4.59 4.83
CA THR A 272 -23.64 5.04 5.82
C THR A 272 -23.01 5.80 6.99
N GLY A 273 -21.69 5.67 7.20
CA GLY A 273 -20.93 6.34 8.25
C GLY A 273 -19.45 6.00 8.13
N THR A 274 -18.62 6.77 8.81
CA THR A 274 -17.18 6.53 8.84
C THR A 274 -16.86 5.23 9.57
N GLU A 275 -17.49 4.99 10.73
CA GLU A 275 -17.30 3.74 11.47
C GLU A 275 -17.76 2.52 10.68
N ASP A 276 -18.86 2.63 9.94
CA ASP A 276 -19.40 1.55 9.11
C ASP A 276 -18.42 1.19 8.00
N TYR A 277 -17.82 2.20 7.38
CA TYR A 277 -16.81 1.98 6.35
C TYR A 277 -15.61 1.21 6.90
N PHE A 278 -15.13 1.54 8.08
CA PHE A 278 -14.02 0.83 8.72
C PHE A 278 -14.45 -0.44 9.47
N CYS A 279 -15.66 -0.97 9.16
CA CYS A 279 -16.22 -2.21 9.69
C CYS A 279 -16.41 -2.21 11.21
N GLY A 280 -16.57 -1.03 11.79
CA GLY A 280 -17.04 -0.84 13.16
C GLY A 280 -18.55 -0.59 13.21
N SER A 281 -19.03 -0.18 14.36
CA SER A 281 -20.41 0.22 14.57
C SER A 281 -20.54 1.04 15.84
N TYR A 282 -21.64 1.78 15.98
CA TYR A 282 -21.99 2.50 17.21
C TYR A 282 -20.81 3.29 17.80
N CYS A 283 -20.21 4.16 16.96
CA CYS A 283 -19.11 5.07 17.32
C CYS A 283 -17.82 4.36 17.76
N PHE A 284 -17.57 3.10 17.41
CA PHE A 284 -16.42 2.30 17.88
C PHE A 284 -16.35 2.16 19.41
N MET A 285 -17.47 2.29 20.14
CA MET A 285 -17.48 2.33 21.59
C MET A 285 -18.01 1.05 22.21
N VAL A 286 -17.36 0.62 23.30
CA VAL A 286 -17.87 -0.38 24.23
C VAL A 286 -17.90 0.27 25.62
N ASN A 287 -19.06 0.26 26.29
CA ASN A 287 -19.26 0.91 27.59
C ASN A 287 -18.87 2.40 27.62
N GLY A 288 -19.06 3.12 26.50
CA GLY A 288 -18.77 4.55 26.39
C GLY A 288 -17.32 4.91 26.10
N GLU A 289 -16.45 3.92 25.86
CA GLU A 289 -15.03 4.12 25.57
C GLU A 289 -14.68 3.59 24.18
N TYR A 290 -13.87 4.34 23.41
CA TYR A 290 -13.31 3.86 22.16
C TYR A 290 -12.42 2.63 22.40
N VAL A 291 -12.61 1.60 21.57
CA VAL A 291 -11.85 0.35 21.63
C VAL A 291 -11.04 0.15 20.36
N GLU A 292 -9.73 0.03 20.52
CA GLU A 292 -8.82 -0.33 19.43
C GLU A 292 -9.07 -1.77 18.97
N TYR A 293 -8.99 -1.99 17.67
CA TYR A 293 -9.11 -3.33 17.09
C TYR A 293 -8.30 -3.45 15.80
N THR A 294 -7.87 -4.66 15.49
CA THR A 294 -7.25 -5.03 14.22
C THR A 294 -7.78 -6.37 13.74
N THR A 295 -8.15 -6.45 12.47
CA THR A 295 -8.62 -7.67 11.81
C THR A 295 -7.93 -7.83 10.45
N PRO A 296 -8.05 -8.97 9.77
CA PRO A 296 -7.44 -9.15 8.45
C PRO A 296 -7.78 -8.07 7.42
N TYR A 297 -8.94 -7.43 7.51
CA TYR A 297 -9.46 -6.53 6.48
C TYR A 297 -9.71 -5.09 6.95
N ALA A 298 -9.93 -4.87 8.22
CA ALA A 298 -10.24 -3.53 8.74
C ALA A 298 -9.77 -3.38 10.18
N GLY A 299 -9.56 -2.13 10.63
CA GLY A 299 -9.19 -1.88 12.01
C GLY A 299 -9.10 -0.41 12.36
N MET A 300 -9.08 -0.17 13.66
CA MET A 300 -8.74 1.10 14.29
C MET A 300 -7.62 0.83 15.31
N PRO A 301 -6.37 0.66 14.87
CA PRO A 301 -5.25 0.34 15.75
C PRO A 301 -4.77 1.49 16.62
N GLN A 302 -5.25 2.71 16.38
CA GLN A 302 -4.80 3.89 17.12
C GLN A 302 -5.99 4.70 17.61
N VAL A 303 -6.06 4.89 18.93
CA VAL A 303 -6.88 5.87 19.62
C VAL A 303 -5.97 6.66 20.55
N ILE A 304 -5.47 7.81 20.06
CA ILE A 304 -4.52 8.65 20.80
C ILE A 304 -5.31 9.76 21.50
N ARG A 305 -5.46 9.64 22.82
CA ARG A 305 -6.16 10.64 23.63
C ARG A 305 -5.26 11.79 24.00
N PRO A 306 -5.81 13.01 24.13
CA PRO A 306 -5.04 14.14 24.62
C PRO A 306 -4.54 13.89 26.05
N ASP A 307 -3.31 14.32 26.31
CA ASP A 307 -2.66 14.26 27.62
C ASP A 307 -1.92 15.57 27.88
N GLY A 308 -2.31 16.26 28.95
CA GLY A 308 -1.73 17.55 29.34
C GLY A 308 -2.53 18.78 28.89
N ALA A 309 -2.16 19.92 29.47
CA ALA A 309 -2.95 21.17 29.35
C ALA A 309 -3.02 21.77 27.95
N TYR A 310 -2.05 21.47 27.09
CA TYR A 310 -1.94 22.00 25.72
C TYR A 310 -2.21 20.95 24.64
N SER A 311 -2.60 19.74 25.04
CA SER A 311 -2.99 18.68 24.10
C SER A 311 -4.51 18.64 24.00
N SER A 312 -5.07 18.77 22.81
CA SER A 312 -6.52 18.92 22.64
C SER A 312 -7.18 17.88 21.74
N ASN A 313 -6.48 17.33 20.77
CA ASN A 313 -7.11 16.54 19.73
C ASN A 313 -7.00 15.03 19.98
N THR A 314 -8.14 14.35 20.10
CA THR A 314 -8.15 12.89 19.97
C THR A 314 -7.84 12.54 18.53
N ARG A 315 -6.93 11.58 18.33
CA ARG A 315 -6.44 11.15 17.01
C ARG A 315 -6.72 9.67 16.80
N PHE A 316 -7.20 9.35 15.61
CA PHE A 316 -7.54 8.00 15.22
C PHE A 316 -6.72 7.58 14.00
N GLY A 317 -6.24 6.34 14.00
CA GLY A 317 -5.69 5.68 12.82
C GLY A 317 -6.61 4.53 12.45
N LEU A 318 -7.06 4.48 11.20
CA LEU A 318 -8.05 3.51 10.73
C LEU A 318 -7.59 2.92 9.39
N TYR A 319 -7.88 1.64 9.16
CA TYR A 319 -7.65 1.03 7.85
C TYR A 319 -8.82 0.15 7.42
N ARG A 320 -9.03 0.09 6.10
CA ARG A 320 -9.85 -0.94 5.43
C ARG A 320 -9.17 -1.41 4.16
N TRP A 321 -9.08 -2.74 4.01
CA TRP A 321 -8.55 -3.41 2.83
C TRP A 321 -9.68 -4.10 2.08
N HIS A 322 -9.93 -3.69 0.84
CA HIS A 322 -10.91 -4.27 -0.06
C HIS A 322 -10.33 -5.48 -0.81
N ILE A 323 -9.80 -6.48 -0.07
CA ILE A 323 -9.17 -7.66 -0.67
C ILE A 323 -10.22 -8.61 -1.26
N MET A 324 -11.34 -8.78 -0.53
CA MET A 324 -12.43 -9.65 -0.97
C MET A 324 -13.50 -8.90 -1.77
N ASP A 325 -13.56 -7.58 -1.64
CA ASP A 325 -14.56 -6.68 -2.23
C ASP A 325 -13.90 -5.50 -2.98
N PRO A 326 -12.92 -5.71 -3.88
CA PRO A 326 -12.25 -4.61 -4.57
C PRO A 326 -13.26 -3.79 -5.39
N VAL A 327 -13.14 -2.45 -5.31
CA VAL A 327 -14.00 -1.55 -6.10
C VAL A 327 -13.40 -1.40 -7.49
N ARG A 328 -14.01 -2.05 -8.47
CA ARG A 328 -13.55 -2.10 -9.86
C ARG A 328 -14.03 -0.88 -10.64
N PHE A 329 -13.17 -0.37 -11.51
CA PHE A 329 -13.48 0.71 -12.45
C PHE A 329 -12.81 0.46 -13.80
N ASP A 330 -13.45 0.91 -14.88
CA ASP A 330 -12.95 0.74 -16.24
C ASP A 330 -12.42 2.04 -16.87
N LYS A 331 -12.83 3.21 -16.37
CA LYS A 331 -12.50 4.51 -16.97
C LYS A 331 -11.90 5.51 -16.00
N ASN A 332 -12.47 5.66 -14.82
CA ASN A 332 -12.03 6.66 -13.84
C ASN A 332 -12.52 6.30 -12.44
N LEU A 333 -11.83 6.84 -11.44
CA LEU A 333 -12.21 6.68 -10.04
C LEU A 333 -11.93 7.98 -9.27
N ARG A 334 -12.92 8.37 -8.44
CA ARG A 334 -12.79 9.38 -7.39
C ARG A 334 -13.36 8.85 -6.09
N VAL A 335 -12.67 9.06 -4.98
CA VAL A 335 -13.09 8.61 -3.65
C VAL A 335 -13.08 9.80 -2.70
N THR A 336 -14.20 10.02 -2.01
CA THR A 336 -14.35 11.10 -1.04
C THR A 336 -14.97 10.60 0.25
N ILE A 337 -14.78 11.32 1.36
CA ILE A 337 -15.50 11.06 2.62
C ILE A 337 -15.97 12.38 3.22
N GLN A 338 -17.18 12.38 3.74
CA GLN A 338 -17.73 13.52 4.49
C GLN A 338 -17.14 13.55 5.91
N ALA A 339 -16.99 14.72 6.49
CA ALA A 339 -16.61 14.92 7.88
C ALA A 339 -17.81 15.49 8.64
N LEU A 340 -18.53 14.62 9.37
CA LEU A 340 -19.78 14.96 10.03
C LEU A 340 -19.79 14.48 11.48
N GLY A 341 -20.33 15.31 12.35
CA GLY A 341 -20.70 14.99 13.72
C GLY A 341 -22.10 15.50 14.01
N TRP A 342 -22.41 15.76 15.30
CA TRP A 342 -23.72 16.21 15.74
C TRP A 342 -23.70 17.63 16.28
N ARG A 343 -24.80 18.36 16.05
CA ARG A 343 -25.12 19.68 16.64
C ARG A 343 -26.52 19.68 17.23
N SER A 344 -26.89 20.83 17.82
CA SER A 344 -28.22 21.04 18.41
C SER A 344 -29.36 20.73 17.47
N GLY A 345 -30.46 20.20 18.01
CA GLY A 345 -31.67 19.88 17.26
C GLY A 345 -31.57 18.63 16.41
N GLY A 346 -30.66 17.69 16.74
CA GLY A 346 -30.48 16.43 16.01
C GLY A 346 -29.99 16.62 14.57
N ARG A 347 -29.21 17.66 14.32
CA ARG A 347 -28.68 17.99 12.98
C ARG A 347 -27.22 17.62 12.86
N TYR A 348 -26.79 17.23 11.67
CA TYR A 348 -25.37 17.02 11.38
C TYR A 348 -24.56 18.31 11.49
N LEU A 349 -23.34 18.19 11.99
CA LEU A 349 -22.34 19.22 12.08
C LEU A 349 -21.23 18.95 11.06
N PRO A 350 -21.06 19.77 10.03
CA PRO A 350 -19.84 19.70 9.20
C PRO A 350 -18.61 20.02 10.04
N LEU A 351 -17.67 19.07 10.06
CA LEU A 351 -16.44 19.15 10.85
C LEU A 351 -15.30 19.80 10.06
N GLN A 352 -14.37 20.40 10.77
CA GLN A 352 -13.16 21.01 10.23
C GLN A 352 -11.93 20.37 10.90
N ASP A 353 -11.79 19.09 10.68
CA ASP A 353 -10.81 18.24 11.33
C ASP A 353 -9.49 18.18 10.55
N ASP A 354 -8.44 17.66 11.18
CA ASP A 354 -7.17 17.28 10.53
C ASP A 354 -7.32 15.86 9.96
N ILE A 355 -7.43 15.74 8.64
CA ILE A 355 -7.63 14.45 7.98
C ILE A 355 -6.49 14.20 7.00
N ALA A 356 -5.84 13.03 7.15
CA ALA A 356 -4.89 12.51 6.18
C ALA A 356 -5.26 11.09 5.79
N SER A 357 -4.89 10.67 4.58
CA SER A 357 -5.17 9.32 4.10
C SER A 357 -4.14 8.81 3.11
N VAL A 358 -4.07 7.49 2.98
CA VAL A 358 -3.43 6.80 1.85
C VAL A 358 -4.49 5.97 1.14
N ALA A 359 -4.67 6.24 -0.14
CA ALA A 359 -5.44 5.41 -1.05
C ALA A 359 -4.54 4.33 -1.64
N PHE A 360 -5.01 3.08 -1.70
CA PHE A 360 -4.32 1.95 -2.29
C PHE A 360 -5.15 1.37 -3.43
N TRP A 361 -4.55 1.22 -4.62
CA TRP A 361 -5.25 0.65 -5.78
C TRP A 361 -4.28 -0.03 -6.76
N TYR A 362 -4.84 -0.81 -7.65
CA TYR A 362 -4.15 -1.34 -8.82
C TYR A 362 -4.73 -0.72 -10.08
N GLN A 363 -3.87 -0.36 -11.02
CA GLN A 363 -4.26 0.31 -12.26
C GLN A 363 -3.36 -0.12 -13.41
N ALA A 364 -3.94 -0.18 -14.62
CA ALA A 364 -3.16 -0.25 -15.85
C ALA A 364 -2.45 1.09 -16.10
N GLU A 365 -1.17 1.02 -16.50
CA GLU A 365 -0.41 2.21 -16.86
C GLU A 365 -0.77 2.71 -18.29
N PRO A 366 -0.58 4.02 -18.58
CA PRO A 366 -0.01 5.05 -17.70
C PRO A 366 -1.02 5.64 -16.71
N HIS A 367 -0.52 6.08 -15.54
CA HIS A 367 -1.33 6.83 -14.58
C HIS A 367 -1.16 8.35 -14.73
N ALA A 368 -2.10 9.13 -14.18
CA ALA A 368 -1.98 10.58 -14.07
C ALA A 368 -0.96 10.96 -12.99
N PRO A 369 -0.16 12.05 -13.16
CA PRO A 369 0.74 12.52 -12.12
C PRO A 369 0.00 12.78 -10.80
N PHE A 370 0.62 12.38 -9.69
CA PHE A 370 0.06 12.65 -8.37
C PHE A 370 0.07 14.16 -8.04
N PRO A 371 -0.87 14.65 -7.23
CA PRO A 371 -0.75 15.98 -6.67
C PRO A 371 0.55 16.07 -5.86
N LYS A 372 1.16 17.26 -5.87
CA LYS A 372 2.41 17.49 -5.13
C LYS A 372 2.24 17.08 -3.66
N LEU A 373 3.18 16.27 -3.17
CA LEU A 373 3.23 15.93 -1.75
C LEU A 373 3.35 17.23 -0.93
N PRO A 374 2.63 17.36 0.20
CA PRO A 374 2.77 18.50 1.09
C PRO A 374 4.22 18.70 1.55
N ASP A 375 4.61 19.94 1.79
CA ASP A 375 5.91 20.25 2.36
C ASP A 375 6.04 19.78 3.82
N LYS A 376 7.24 19.89 4.36
CA LYS A 376 7.58 19.42 5.70
C LYS A 376 6.70 20.05 6.78
N ASP A 377 6.47 21.35 6.69
CA ASP A 377 5.68 22.09 7.70
C ASP A 377 4.21 21.65 7.67
N TYR A 378 3.66 21.40 6.48
CA TYR A 378 2.29 20.90 6.36
C TYR A 378 2.16 19.39 6.70
N LEU A 379 3.25 18.63 6.66
CA LEU A 379 3.29 17.24 7.13
C LEU A 379 3.44 17.12 8.64
N GLU A 380 3.86 18.19 9.34
CA GLU A 380 4.09 18.17 10.78
C GLU A 380 2.82 17.75 11.55
N ILE A 381 3.04 16.95 12.60
CA ILE A 381 2.00 16.51 13.54
C ILE A 381 2.20 17.31 14.82
N GLN A 382 1.31 18.23 15.09
CA GLN A 382 1.34 19.08 16.28
C GLN A 382 0.56 18.48 17.43
#